data_1fb5c8371deb4cdc27b94e759d0d87ee
#
_entry.id   1fb5c8371deb4cdc27b94e759d0d87ee
#
_cell.length_a   1.000
_cell.length_b   1.000
_cell.length_c   1.000
_cell.angle_alpha   90.00
_cell.angle_beta   90.00
_cell.angle_gamma   90.00
#
_symmetry.space_group_name_H-M   'P 1'
#
loop_
_entity.id
_entity.type
_entity.pdbx_description
1 polymer ?
#
loop_
_entity_poly.entity_id
_entity_poly.type
_entity_poly.pdbx_seq_one_letter_code
_entity_poly.pdbx_strand_id
1 'polypeptide(L)'
;MKISVEKRNTLGKIAVGVGLFLIAFVIVMQSPDCIFSKNGIPETDSGVFQYIGKMMKAGKVPYRDMFDHKGILLYAINFVAALIPGKAGLWLIETLFMFLAVFGCYKIARLFCNRGYALFAVLIVFAMMYSYYDGGNFTEEFALPFQMLAVYIFLDYFLNQKVTNIRVLVCGAAFACVLLLRANLIAVWLVFCIMVLIHCIAQKEYQTLGKFLVWFLLGAGIVLLPVLIYLLCQHALGDFVYDYILFNKMYATNADYATMSDKLHIIVNFSCKLPVILAALVIFSLIVCRENSWFQIGYLVYMAVSLVLAGMSGKQYNHYGMLVLPMLAYPYAILFRKFQGVNVKKSCPHLVLCGYLLIGIVFAQWRITAVNVNQNLTAEKWDKELDQVVEYIKTNTEAEDEISVYGNRSVIYLLSDRRSASKYFYQTPIAQIDNKIKEQYYEDLKEKKPKLIVLATQTGVEDIMDFLSVNGYKQVKEYGSYHIYGY
;
A
#
# COMPACT_ATOMS: atom_id res chain seq x y z
N MET A 1 -22.00 43.22 1.49
CA MET A 1 -21.12 43.02 2.67
C MET A 1 -19.74 42.55 2.16
N LYS A 2 -18.71 43.42 2.20
CA LYS A 2 -17.35 43.08 1.74
C LYS A 2 -16.71 42.16 2.80
N ILE A 3 -16.50 40.88 2.45
CA ILE A 3 -15.72 39.94 3.27
C ILE A 3 -14.31 40.48 3.40
N SER A 4 -13.77 40.59 4.61
CA SER A 4 -12.37 41.05 4.82
C SER A 4 -11.38 40.11 4.11
N VAL A 5 -10.24 40.63 3.68
CA VAL A 5 -9.19 39.87 2.97
C VAL A 5 -8.77 38.64 3.79
N GLU A 6 -8.72 38.75 5.09
CA GLU A 6 -8.38 37.68 6.02
C GLU A 6 -9.45 36.55 6.03
N LYS A 7 -10.73 36.90 6.11
CA LYS A 7 -11.85 35.95 5.98
C LYS A 7 -11.83 35.23 4.63
N ARG A 8 -11.54 35.95 3.53
CA ARG A 8 -11.44 35.38 2.20
C ARG A 8 -10.27 34.39 2.08
N ASN A 9 -9.14 34.69 2.75
CA ASN A 9 -8.00 33.79 2.79
C ASN A 9 -8.27 32.53 3.62
N THR A 10 -8.96 32.66 4.73
CA THR A 10 -9.37 31.54 5.60
C THR A 10 -10.40 30.63 4.90
N LEU A 11 -11.43 31.22 4.28
CA LEU A 11 -12.40 30.47 3.48
C LEU A 11 -11.73 29.70 2.33
N GLY A 12 -10.74 30.31 1.66
CA GLY A 12 -9.96 29.66 0.63
C GLY A 12 -9.12 28.48 1.13
N LYS A 13 -8.60 28.53 2.37
CA LYS A 13 -7.89 27.39 2.98
C LYS A 13 -8.84 26.24 3.32
N ILE A 14 -10.00 26.57 3.89
CA ILE A 14 -11.05 25.58 4.22
C ILE A 14 -11.53 24.88 2.94
N ALA A 15 -11.87 25.65 1.90
CA ALA A 15 -12.32 25.10 0.63
C ALA A 15 -11.29 24.13 0.00
N VAL A 16 -10.00 24.46 0.08
CA VAL A 16 -8.93 23.55 -0.35
C VAL A 16 -8.91 22.29 0.51
N GLY A 17 -8.96 22.43 1.84
CA GLY A 17 -8.97 21.26 2.74
C GLY A 17 -10.14 20.31 2.46
N VAL A 18 -11.35 20.88 2.27
CA VAL A 18 -12.54 20.09 1.88
C VAL A 18 -12.33 19.42 0.51
N GLY A 19 -11.79 20.15 -0.47
CA GLY A 19 -11.51 19.57 -1.80
C GLY A 19 -10.54 18.40 -1.75
N LEU A 20 -9.45 18.52 -0.97
CA LEU A 20 -8.49 17.43 -0.77
C LEU A 20 -9.11 16.24 -0.05
N PHE A 21 -9.94 16.49 0.96
CA PHE A 21 -10.68 15.44 1.65
C PHE A 21 -11.65 14.72 0.71
N LEU A 22 -12.39 15.44 -0.13
CA LEU A 22 -13.30 14.84 -1.11
C LEU A 22 -12.56 13.98 -2.14
N ILE A 23 -11.37 14.39 -2.58
CA ILE A 23 -10.53 13.57 -3.47
C ILE A 23 -10.17 12.24 -2.80
N ALA A 24 -9.66 12.28 -1.57
CA ALA A 24 -9.31 11.10 -0.80
C ALA A 24 -10.53 10.19 -0.54
N PHE A 25 -11.63 10.80 -0.12
CA PHE A 25 -12.89 10.12 0.17
C PHE A 25 -13.44 9.36 -1.04
N VAL A 26 -13.47 10.00 -2.22
CA VAL A 26 -13.93 9.36 -3.47
C VAL A 26 -13.03 8.17 -3.86
N ILE A 27 -11.72 8.28 -3.65
CA ILE A 27 -10.81 7.16 -3.93
C ILE A 27 -11.14 5.98 -3.01
N VAL A 28 -11.25 6.20 -1.71
CA VAL A 28 -11.48 5.14 -0.72
C VAL A 28 -12.90 4.56 -0.79
N MET A 29 -13.85 5.26 -1.39
CA MET A 29 -15.17 4.70 -1.68
C MET A 29 -15.17 3.55 -2.70
N GLN A 30 -14.05 3.27 -3.37
CA GLN A 30 -13.87 2.07 -4.20
C GLN A 30 -13.60 0.81 -3.36
N SER A 31 -13.26 0.96 -2.07
CA SER A 31 -12.97 -0.17 -1.16
C SER A 31 -14.23 -0.99 -0.87
N PRO A 32 -14.17 -2.33 -0.94
CA PRO A 32 -15.21 -3.21 -0.41
C PRO A 32 -15.45 -3.01 1.10
N ASP A 33 -14.42 -2.52 1.81
CA ASP A 33 -14.47 -2.21 3.24
C ASP A 33 -15.14 -0.86 3.55
N CYS A 34 -15.52 -0.07 2.51
CA CYS A 34 -16.32 1.13 2.67
C CYS A 34 -17.65 0.83 3.36
N ILE A 35 -18.02 1.64 4.37
CA ILE A 35 -19.27 1.44 5.12
C ILE A 35 -20.55 1.55 4.25
N PHE A 36 -20.45 2.20 3.10
CA PHE A 36 -21.55 2.34 2.14
C PHE A 36 -21.55 1.24 1.09
N SER A 37 -20.51 0.40 1.05
CA SER A 37 -20.40 -0.69 0.07
C SER A 37 -21.45 -1.75 0.33
N LYS A 38 -22.18 -2.14 -0.71
CA LYS A 38 -23.05 -3.33 -0.71
C LYS A 38 -22.26 -4.63 -0.86
N ASN A 39 -21.00 -4.54 -1.34
CA ASN A 39 -20.10 -5.65 -1.34
C ASN A 39 -19.59 -5.90 0.09
N GLY A 40 -20.01 -7.02 0.70
CA GLY A 40 -19.66 -7.38 2.08
C GLY A 40 -18.34 -8.11 2.24
N ILE A 41 -17.67 -8.45 1.14
CA ILE A 41 -16.56 -9.40 1.12
C ILE A 41 -15.25 -8.63 0.88
N PRO A 42 -14.32 -8.61 1.86
CA PRO A 42 -12.98 -8.06 1.65
C PRO A 42 -12.25 -8.73 0.49
N GLU A 43 -11.39 -8.01 -0.20
CA GLU A 43 -10.46 -8.62 -1.15
C GLU A 43 -9.54 -9.62 -0.44
N THR A 44 -8.96 -10.55 -1.18
CA THR A 44 -8.23 -11.71 -0.63
C THR A 44 -7.13 -11.29 0.35
N ASP A 45 -6.25 -10.36 -0.05
CA ASP A 45 -5.16 -9.88 0.79
C ASP A 45 -5.68 -9.06 1.98
N SER A 46 -6.67 -8.19 1.76
CA SER A 46 -7.31 -7.44 2.83
C SER A 46 -7.92 -8.37 3.89
N GLY A 47 -8.54 -9.48 3.45
CA GLY A 47 -9.06 -10.51 4.35
C GLY A 47 -7.98 -11.15 5.24
N VAL A 48 -6.77 -11.39 4.70
CA VAL A 48 -5.60 -11.86 5.47
C VAL A 48 -5.24 -10.85 6.56
N PHE A 49 -5.06 -9.58 6.18
CA PHE A 49 -4.60 -8.54 7.12
C PHE A 49 -5.65 -8.24 8.19
N GLN A 50 -6.93 -8.22 7.83
CA GLN A 50 -8.03 -8.04 8.78
C GLN A 50 -8.13 -9.22 9.75
N TYR A 51 -7.93 -10.46 9.27
CA TYR A 51 -7.89 -11.63 10.14
C TYR A 51 -6.74 -11.55 11.16
N ILE A 52 -5.53 -11.17 10.72
CA ILE A 52 -4.39 -10.97 11.63
C ILE A 52 -4.71 -9.88 12.66
N GLY A 53 -5.24 -8.73 12.25
CA GLY A 53 -5.63 -7.65 13.16
C GLY A 53 -6.68 -8.08 14.19
N LYS A 54 -7.66 -8.89 13.77
CA LYS A 54 -8.66 -9.49 14.66
C LYS A 54 -8.05 -10.46 15.66
N MET A 55 -7.12 -11.30 15.21
CA MET A 55 -6.41 -12.25 16.09
C MET A 55 -5.47 -11.55 17.07
N MET A 56 -4.83 -10.43 16.67
CA MET A 56 -4.09 -9.58 17.61
C MET A 56 -4.99 -9.04 18.73
N LYS A 57 -6.22 -8.65 18.41
CA LYS A 57 -7.21 -8.24 19.43
C LYS A 57 -7.57 -9.41 20.37
N ALA A 58 -7.49 -10.65 19.91
CA ALA A 58 -7.67 -11.85 20.71
C ALA A 58 -6.39 -12.32 21.44
N GLY A 59 -5.31 -11.49 21.44
CA GLY A 59 -4.06 -11.77 22.14
C GLY A 59 -3.05 -12.62 21.36
N LYS A 60 -3.29 -12.92 20.09
CA LYS A 60 -2.33 -13.61 19.23
C LYS A 60 -1.25 -12.66 18.73
N VAL A 61 -0.06 -13.20 18.46
CA VAL A 61 1.13 -12.45 18.07
C VAL A 61 1.46 -12.72 16.61
N PRO A 62 1.55 -11.68 15.76
CA PRO A 62 1.95 -11.83 14.36
C PRO A 62 3.30 -12.54 14.23
N TYR A 63 3.49 -13.27 13.15
CA TYR A 63 4.62 -14.12 12.82
C TYR A 63 4.74 -15.36 13.72
N ARG A 64 4.62 -15.25 15.04
CA ARG A 64 4.67 -16.39 15.95
C ARG A 64 3.44 -17.29 15.82
N ASP A 65 2.25 -16.70 15.93
CA ASP A 65 0.97 -17.43 15.96
C ASP A 65 0.24 -17.43 14.61
N MET A 66 0.65 -16.56 13.68
CA MET A 66 0.05 -16.38 12.35
C MET A 66 1.14 -15.97 11.38
N PHE A 67 1.26 -16.72 10.28
CA PHE A 67 2.21 -16.41 9.22
C PHE A 67 1.64 -15.34 8.27
N ASP A 68 2.43 -14.32 7.98
CA ASP A 68 2.37 -13.53 6.75
C ASP A 68 3.70 -12.77 6.57
N HIS A 69 4.00 -12.41 5.33
CA HIS A 69 5.30 -11.85 4.95
C HIS A 69 5.28 -10.33 4.72
N LYS A 70 4.25 -9.63 5.16
CA LYS A 70 4.22 -8.15 5.19
C LYS A 70 4.81 -7.62 6.50
N GLY A 71 5.05 -6.31 6.54
CA GLY A 71 5.61 -5.67 7.73
C GLY A 71 4.59 -5.49 8.85
N ILE A 72 5.08 -5.53 10.09
CA ILE A 72 4.26 -5.51 11.30
C ILE A 72 3.34 -4.28 11.43
N LEU A 73 3.73 -3.15 10.81
CA LEU A 73 2.90 -1.93 10.88
C LEU A 73 1.56 -2.12 10.15
N LEU A 74 1.50 -2.94 9.09
CA LEU A 74 0.24 -3.26 8.44
C LEU A 74 -0.73 -3.99 9.39
N TYR A 75 -0.21 -4.94 10.17
CA TYR A 75 -1.04 -5.68 11.14
C TYR A 75 -1.45 -4.79 12.32
N ALA A 76 -0.57 -3.90 12.77
CA ALA A 76 -0.90 -2.92 13.80
C ALA A 76 -2.02 -1.96 13.33
N ILE A 77 -2.01 -1.53 12.07
CA ILE A 77 -3.08 -0.74 11.46
C ILE A 77 -4.40 -1.53 11.48
N ASN A 78 -4.38 -2.79 11.04
CA ASN A 78 -5.56 -3.65 11.04
C ASN A 78 -6.03 -4.01 12.46
N PHE A 79 -5.10 -4.14 13.43
CA PHE A 79 -5.46 -4.28 14.85
C PHE A 79 -6.22 -3.05 15.37
N VAL A 80 -5.71 -1.83 15.11
CA VAL A 80 -6.40 -0.59 15.48
C VAL A 80 -7.76 -0.49 14.80
N ALA A 81 -7.87 -0.87 13.53
CA ALA A 81 -9.13 -0.96 12.80
C ALA A 81 -10.12 -1.91 13.48
N ALA A 82 -9.67 -3.09 13.93
CA ALA A 82 -10.49 -4.10 14.59
C ALA A 82 -11.00 -3.68 15.99
N LEU A 83 -10.48 -2.61 16.58
CA LEU A 83 -11.01 -2.03 17.83
C LEU A 83 -12.37 -1.35 17.61
N ILE A 84 -12.67 -0.91 16.39
CA ILE A 84 -13.94 -0.32 15.99
C ILE A 84 -14.77 -1.41 15.30
N PRO A 85 -16.00 -1.70 15.77
CA PRO A 85 -16.81 -2.76 15.18
C PRO A 85 -17.14 -2.53 13.69
N GLY A 86 -17.25 -3.62 12.93
CA GLY A 86 -17.60 -3.61 11.53
C GLY A 86 -16.53 -3.01 10.62
N LYS A 87 -16.92 -2.53 9.46
CA LYS A 87 -16.02 -1.97 8.43
C LYS A 87 -15.50 -0.56 8.76
N ALA A 88 -16.14 0.15 9.69
CA ALA A 88 -15.89 1.57 9.93
C ALA A 88 -14.44 1.84 10.35
N GLY A 89 -13.84 0.96 11.16
CA GLY A 89 -12.47 1.15 11.64
C GLY A 89 -11.46 1.20 10.52
N LEU A 90 -11.46 0.21 9.64
CA LEU A 90 -10.53 0.14 8.51
C LEU A 90 -10.79 1.28 7.52
N TRP A 91 -12.04 1.49 7.12
CA TRP A 91 -12.41 2.55 6.18
C TRP A 91 -12.03 3.96 6.65
N LEU A 92 -12.17 4.28 7.95
CA LEU A 92 -11.73 5.56 8.51
C LEU A 92 -10.21 5.71 8.44
N ILE A 93 -9.45 4.65 8.72
CA ILE A 93 -7.99 4.67 8.67
C ILE A 93 -7.52 4.82 7.21
N GLU A 94 -8.06 4.07 6.26
CA GLU A 94 -7.77 4.21 4.83
C GLU A 94 -8.06 5.64 4.36
N THR A 95 -9.22 6.21 4.75
CA THR A 95 -9.59 7.60 4.41
C THR A 95 -8.58 8.60 4.98
N LEU A 96 -8.14 8.41 6.22
CA LEU A 96 -7.14 9.27 6.85
C LEU A 96 -5.79 9.20 6.12
N PHE A 97 -5.29 7.99 5.84
CA PHE A 97 -4.01 7.81 5.17
C PHE A 97 -4.04 8.36 3.73
N MET A 98 -5.13 8.10 3.00
CA MET A 98 -5.32 8.66 1.66
C MET A 98 -5.40 10.20 1.69
N PHE A 99 -6.12 10.78 2.67
CA PHE A 99 -6.16 12.23 2.85
C PHE A 99 -4.77 12.82 3.13
N LEU A 100 -3.97 12.18 3.98
CA LEU A 100 -2.60 12.62 4.27
C LEU A 100 -1.70 12.52 3.03
N ALA A 101 -1.86 11.48 2.20
CA ALA A 101 -1.14 11.34 0.94
C ALA A 101 -1.50 12.45 -0.06
N VAL A 102 -2.79 12.69 -0.26
CA VAL A 102 -3.34 13.77 -1.12
C VAL A 102 -2.87 15.13 -0.62
N PHE A 103 -2.92 15.37 0.70
CA PHE A 103 -2.42 16.58 1.33
C PHE A 103 -0.91 16.75 1.15
N GLY A 104 -0.12 15.68 1.29
CA GLY A 104 1.32 15.68 1.03
C GLY A 104 1.65 16.10 -0.41
N CYS A 105 0.97 15.51 -1.39
CA CYS A 105 1.09 15.90 -2.79
C CYS A 105 0.74 17.39 -3.02
N TYR A 106 -0.35 17.86 -2.41
CA TYR A 106 -0.70 19.29 -2.44
C TYR A 106 0.39 20.17 -1.84
N LYS A 107 0.98 19.78 -0.72
CA LYS A 107 2.09 20.52 -0.08
C LYS A 107 3.31 20.58 -0.98
N ILE A 108 3.65 19.50 -1.68
CA ILE A 108 4.72 19.49 -2.69
C ILE A 108 4.39 20.49 -3.80
N ALA A 109 3.21 20.43 -4.38
CA ALA A 109 2.80 21.32 -5.45
C ALA A 109 2.80 22.79 -5.01
N ARG A 110 2.44 23.08 -3.76
CA ARG A 110 2.44 24.43 -3.17
C ARG A 110 3.83 25.04 -2.99
N LEU A 111 4.90 24.26 -3.08
CA LEU A 111 6.25 24.82 -3.13
C LEU A 111 6.52 25.59 -4.44
N PHE A 112 5.78 25.26 -5.50
CA PHE A 112 6.08 25.73 -6.85
C PHE A 112 4.96 26.55 -7.50
N CYS A 113 3.70 26.30 -7.19
CA CYS A 113 2.58 26.96 -7.84
C CYS A 113 1.49 27.43 -6.85
N ASN A 114 0.53 28.23 -7.33
CA ASN A 114 -0.59 28.74 -6.54
C ASN A 114 -1.58 27.62 -6.17
N ARG A 115 -2.61 27.95 -5.35
CA ARG A 115 -3.57 26.99 -4.80
C ARG A 115 -4.34 26.22 -5.88
N GLY A 116 -4.78 26.92 -6.93
CA GLY A 116 -5.57 26.30 -8.01
C GLY A 116 -4.75 25.30 -8.80
N TYR A 117 -3.57 25.70 -9.27
CA TYR A 117 -2.67 24.80 -10.00
C TYR A 117 -2.15 23.65 -9.13
N ALA A 118 -1.97 23.86 -7.83
CA ALA A 118 -1.61 22.80 -6.91
C ALA A 118 -2.72 21.73 -6.79
N LEU A 119 -3.98 22.14 -6.78
CA LEU A 119 -5.11 21.19 -6.83
C LEU A 119 -5.16 20.40 -8.15
N PHE A 120 -4.89 21.05 -9.29
CA PHE A 120 -4.80 20.34 -10.57
C PHE A 120 -3.65 19.33 -10.58
N ALA A 121 -2.49 19.65 -10.01
CA ALA A 121 -1.40 18.70 -9.87
C ALA A 121 -1.83 17.45 -9.05
N VAL A 122 -2.54 17.66 -7.95
CA VAL A 122 -3.09 16.56 -7.14
C VAL A 122 -4.07 15.72 -7.95
N LEU A 123 -5.02 16.36 -8.65
CA LEU A 123 -6.02 15.65 -9.47
C LEU A 123 -5.37 14.76 -10.53
N ILE A 124 -4.27 15.21 -11.16
CA ILE A 124 -3.54 14.42 -12.16
C ILE A 124 -2.79 13.26 -11.51
N VAL A 125 -2.04 13.53 -10.43
CA VAL A 125 -1.26 12.48 -9.76
C VAL A 125 -2.17 11.36 -9.27
N PHE A 126 -3.29 11.69 -8.64
CA PHE A 126 -4.22 10.70 -8.10
C PHE A 126 -5.26 10.19 -9.11
N ALA A 127 -5.28 10.72 -10.32
CA ALA A 127 -6.15 10.19 -11.37
C ALA A 127 -5.88 8.71 -11.70
N MET A 128 -4.63 8.24 -11.52
CA MET A 128 -4.24 6.84 -11.77
C MET A 128 -4.79 5.86 -10.73
N MET A 129 -5.32 6.34 -9.61
CA MET A 129 -5.88 5.48 -8.54
C MET A 129 -7.08 4.64 -8.99
N TYR A 130 -7.74 4.98 -10.11
CA TYR A 130 -8.79 4.15 -10.67
C TYR A 130 -8.35 2.71 -10.97
N SER A 131 -7.06 2.51 -11.25
CA SER A 131 -6.49 1.19 -11.57
C SER A 131 -5.52 0.67 -10.52
N TYR A 132 -5.04 1.53 -9.61
CA TYR A 132 -4.03 1.14 -8.63
C TYR A 132 -4.61 0.87 -7.24
N TYR A 133 -5.81 1.36 -6.95
CA TYR A 133 -6.40 1.24 -5.62
C TYR A 133 -6.69 -0.22 -5.21
N ASP A 134 -7.13 -1.05 -6.16
CA ASP A 134 -7.23 -2.52 -6.07
C ASP A 134 -7.94 -3.04 -4.81
N GLY A 135 -8.94 -2.30 -4.34
CA GLY A 135 -9.74 -2.63 -3.15
C GLY A 135 -9.27 -2.03 -1.82
N GLY A 136 -8.03 -1.54 -1.73
CA GLY A 136 -7.50 -0.92 -0.51
C GLY A 136 -6.86 -1.90 0.49
N ASN A 137 -6.46 -1.37 1.64
CA ASN A 137 -5.77 -2.08 2.74
C ASN A 137 -4.42 -2.68 2.35
N PHE A 138 -3.66 -2.00 1.48
CA PHE A 138 -2.34 -2.43 1.04
C PHE A 138 -1.21 -1.66 1.72
N THR A 139 -0.04 -2.29 1.83
CA THR A 139 1.18 -1.66 2.34
C THR A 139 1.55 -0.41 1.54
N GLU A 140 1.33 -0.44 0.22
CA GLU A 140 1.57 0.66 -0.70
C GLU A 140 0.69 1.86 -0.39
N GLU A 141 -0.58 1.65 -0.12
CA GLU A 141 -1.52 2.71 0.27
C GLU A 141 -1.09 3.40 1.55
N PHE A 142 -0.81 2.62 2.61
CA PHE A 142 -0.39 3.16 3.90
C PHE A 142 1.01 3.79 3.86
N ALA A 143 1.85 3.45 2.89
CA ALA A 143 3.15 4.06 2.68
C ALA A 143 3.08 5.44 2.00
N LEU A 144 2.04 5.71 1.18
CA LEU A 144 1.92 6.94 0.39
C LEU A 144 2.13 8.24 1.20
N PRO A 145 1.48 8.47 2.35
CA PRO A 145 1.65 9.72 3.09
C PRO A 145 3.09 9.91 3.58
N PHE A 146 3.75 8.85 4.00
CA PHE A 146 5.15 8.91 4.43
C PHE A 146 6.11 9.19 3.27
N GLN A 147 5.87 8.59 2.10
CA GLN A 147 6.65 8.84 0.90
C GLN A 147 6.44 10.27 0.38
N MET A 148 5.20 10.77 0.34
CA MET A 148 4.91 12.18 -0.02
C MET A 148 5.58 13.15 0.95
N LEU A 149 5.58 12.85 2.24
CA LEU A 149 6.26 13.65 3.25
C LEU A 149 7.77 13.66 3.05
N ALA A 150 8.38 12.52 2.75
CA ALA A 150 9.81 12.42 2.45
C ALA A 150 10.18 13.23 1.19
N VAL A 151 9.41 13.06 0.09
CA VAL A 151 9.61 13.87 -1.14
C VAL A 151 9.52 15.36 -0.82
N TYR A 152 8.52 15.80 -0.04
CA TYR A 152 8.40 17.20 0.38
C TYR A 152 9.62 17.69 1.14
N ILE A 153 10.12 16.91 2.10
CA ILE A 153 11.29 17.30 2.93
C ILE A 153 12.55 17.38 2.08
N PHE A 154 12.82 16.40 1.22
CA PHE A 154 14.00 16.41 0.35
C PHE A 154 13.95 17.50 -0.72
N LEU A 155 12.78 17.80 -1.29
CA LEU A 155 12.62 18.94 -2.20
C LEU A 155 12.93 20.27 -1.50
N ASP A 156 12.44 20.46 -0.28
CA ASP A 156 12.69 21.68 0.48
C ASP A 156 14.15 21.77 0.93
N TYR A 157 14.80 20.61 1.18
CA TYR A 157 16.24 20.52 1.43
C TYR A 157 17.06 20.99 0.22
N PHE A 158 16.89 20.34 -0.94
CA PHE A 158 17.76 20.55 -2.10
C PHE A 158 17.46 21.83 -2.87
N LEU A 159 16.21 22.27 -2.91
CA LEU A 159 15.79 23.41 -3.74
C LEU A 159 15.62 24.71 -2.95
N ASN A 160 15.25 24.64 -1.68
CA ASN A 160 14.99 25.80 -0.84
C ASN A 160 15.96 25.93 0.34
N GLN A 161 16.89 24.97 0.51
CA GLN A 161 17.88 24.91 1.60
C GLN A 161 17.24 25.01 3.00
N LYS A 162 16.00 24.57 3.15
CA LYS A 162 15.24 24.61 4.40
C LYS A 162 15.34 23.29 5.13
N VAL A 163 16.36 23.14 5.95
CA VAL A 163 16.55 21.97 6.81
C VAL A 163 16.42 22.37 8.26
N THR A 164 15.58 21.64 8.98
CA THR A 164 15.52 21.71 10.43
C THR A 164 15.67 20.32 11.01
N ASN A 165 16.23 20.21 12.21
CA ASN A 165 16.42 18.94 12.89
C ASN A 165 15.14 18.14 13.00
N ILE A 166 14.00 18.80 13.30
CA ILE A 166 12.69 18.15 13.39
C ILE A 166 12.23 17.55 12.06
N ARG A 167 12.52 18.18 10.91
CA ARG A 167 12.18 17.64 9.60
C ARG A 167 13.00 16.38 9.30
N VAL A 168 14.27 16.38 9.65
CA VAL A 168 15.15 15.21 9.47
C VAL A 168 14.68 14.06 10.36
N LEU A 169 14.33 14.35 11.63
CA LEU A 169 13.76 13.38 12.56
C LEU A 169 12.48 12.77 12.00
N VAL A 170 11.54 13.59 11.55
CA VAL A 170 10.28 13.14 10.95
C VAL A 170 10.51 12.34 9.67
N CYS A 171 11.52 12.70 8.86
CA CYS A 171 11.92 11.94 7.69
C CYS A 171 12.45 10.53 8.05
N GLY A 172 13.24 10.42 9.12
CA GLY A 172 13.71 9.13 9.65
C GLY A 172 12.58 8.28 10.24
N ALA A 173 11.65 8.90 10.95
CA ALA A 173 10.46 8.20 11.45
C ALA A 173 9.57 7.68 10.29
N ALA A 174 9.36 8.49 9.24
CA ALA A 174 8.63 8.09 8.05
C ALA A 174 9.32 6.94 7.30
N PHE A 175 10.66 6.96 7.21
CA PHE A 175 11.46 5.84 6.69
C PHE A 175 11.16 4.54 7.44
N ALA A 176 11.23 4.59 8.77
CA ALA A 176 11.00 3.42 9.62
C ALA A 176 9.57 2.88 9.48
N CYS A 177 8.56 3.77 9.41
CA CYS A 177 7.18 3.35 9.14
C CYS A 177 7.07 2.59 7.80
N VAL A 178 7.67 3.11 6.75
CA VAL A 178 7.62 2.45 5.43
C VAL A 178 8.41 1.14 5.45
N LEU A 179 9.57 1.10 6.12
CA LEU A 179 10.33 -0.13 6.28
C LEU A 179 9.53 -1.20 7.03
N LEU A 180 8.71 -0.82 8.02
CA LEU A 180 7.83 -1.72 8.76
C LEU A 180 6.49 -2.01 8.05
N LEU A 181 6.22 -1.40 6.90
CA LEU A 181 5.14 -1.79 5.99
C LEU A 181 5.66 -2.76 4.94
N ARG A 182 6.68 -2.34 4.18
CA ARG A 182 7.30 -3.15 3.13
C ARG A 182 8.65 -2.57 2.70
N ALA A 183 9.70 -3.37 2.76
CA ALA A 183 11.07 -2.92 2.54
C ALA A 183 11.35 -2.34 1.14
N ASN A 184 10.68 -2.80 0.09
CA ASN A 184 10.88 -2.29 -1.28
C ASN A 184 10.20 -0.94 -1.57
N LEU A 185 9.53 -0.32 -0.58
CA LEU A 185 8.88 0.99 -0.75
C LEU A 185 9.79 2.17 -0.41
N ILE A 186 11.08 1.95 -0.08
CA ILE A 186 12.01 2.96 0.45
C ILE A 186 12.78 3.76 -0.62
N ALA A 187 12.41 3.68 -1.90
CA ALA A 187 13.14 4.31 -3.01
C ALA A 187 13.53 5.77 -2.77
N VAL A 188 12.61 6.58 -2.22
CA VAL A 188 12.82 8.00 -1.96
C VAL A 188 13.98 8.24 -0.98
N TRP A 189 14.07 7.45 0.09
CA TRP A 189 15.16 7.58 1.07
C TRP A 189 16.46 7.03 0.53
N LEU A 190 16.41 5.88 -0.17
CA LEU A 190 17.59 5.26 -0.76
C LEU A 190 18.34 6.25 -1.66
N VAL A 191 17.64 6.93 -2.54
CA VAL A 191 18.28 7.86 -3.48
C VAL A 191 18.64 9.19 -2.80
N PHE A 192 17.71 9.83 -2.11
CA PHE A 192 17.95 11.17 -1.59
C PHE A 192 18.89 11.21 -0.38
N CYS A 193 18.95 10.17 0.47
CA CYS A 193 19.96 10.09 1.51
C CYS A 193 21.37 9.94 0.93
N ILE A 194 21.54 9.14 -0.15
CA ILE A 194 22.81 9.06 -0.89
C ILE A 194 23.17 10.43 -1.50
N MET A 195 22.20 11.15 -2.06
CA MET A 195 22.43 12.50 -2.58
C MET A 195 22.83 13.48 -1.48
N VAL A 196 22.23 13.42 -0.29
CA VAL A 196 22.67 14.25 0.87
C VAL A 196 24.10 13.90 1.24
N LEU A 197 24.45 12.62 1.31
CA LEU A 197 25.80 12.16 1.61
C LEU A 197 26.81 12.72 0.60
N ILE A 198 26.56 12.55 -0.71
CA ILE A 198 27.43 13.06 -1.79
C ILE A 198 27.56 14.57 -1.71
N HIS A 199 26.45 15.29 -1.53
CA HIS A 199 26.43 16.74 -1.41
C HIS A 199 27.30 17.23 -0.24
N CYS A 200 27.07 16.70 0.96
CA CYS A 200 27.82 17.10 2.16
C CYS A 200 29.31 16.79 2.06
N ILE A 201 29.69 15.65 1.46
CA ILE A 201 31.10 15.31 1.24
C ILE A 201 31.75 16.29 0.22
N ALA A 202 31.08 16.53 -0.90
CA ALA A 202 31.60 17.42 -1.95
C ALA A 202 31.77 18.86 -1.46
N GLN A 203 30.87 19.35 -0.60
CA GLN A 203 30.94 20.68 -0.01
C GLN A 203 31.75 20.72 1.31
N LYS A 204 32.28 19.58 1.77
CA LYS A 204 33.00 19.41 3.05
C LYS A 204 32.16 19.81 4.28
N GLU A 205 30.83 19.64 4.18
CA GLU A 205 29.88 19.97 5.23
C GLU A 205 29.66 18.77 6.21
N TYR A 206 30.74 18.28 6.80
CA TYR A 206 30.71 17.11 7.68
C TYR A 206 29.84 17.28 8.93
N GLN A 207 29.76 18.51 9.47
CA GLN A 207 28.88 18.80 10.61
C GLN A 207 27.40 18.71 10.24
N THR A 208 27.03 19.21 9.06
CA THR A 208 25.65 19.09 8.52
C THR A 208 25.30 17.63 8.31
N LEU A 209 26.21 16.83 7.75
CA LEU A 209 26.03 15.38 7.58
C LEU A 209 25.86 14.67 8.91
N GLY A 210 26.72 14.95 9.90
CA GLY A 210 26.63 14.38 11.24
C GLY A 210 25.29 14.69 11.92
N LYS A 211 24.82 15.95 11.85
CA LYS A 211 23.49 16.33 12.35
C LYS A 211 22.36 15.60 11.62
N PHE A 212 22.45 15.52 10.29
CA PHE A 212 21.46 14.79 9.49
C PHE A 212 21.38 13.32 9.94
N LEU A 213 22.50 12.62 10.04
CA LEU A 213 22.54 11.22 10.47
C LEU A 213 21.96 11.03 11.87
N VAL A 214 22.36 11.85 12.85
CA VAL A 214 21.86 11.74 14.23
C VAL A 214 20.35 11.91 14.29
N TRP A 215 19.81 12.98 13.70
CA TRP A 215 18.38 13.23 13.76
C TRP A 215 17.57 12.23 12.93
N PHE A 216 18.09 11.76 11.81
CA PHE A 216 17.47 10.71 11.00
C PHE A 216 17.38 9.38 11.78
N LEU A 217 18.50 8.95 12.38
CA LEU A 217 18.56 7.72 13.17
C LEU A 217 17.71 7.81 14.43
N LEU A 218 17.68 8.97 15.10
CA LEU A 218 16.75 9.19 16.23
C LEU A 218 15.30 9.04 15.79
N GLY A 219 14.92 9.64 14.66
CA GLY A 219 13.58 9.50 14.12
C GLY A 219 13.23 8.04 13.78
N ALA A 220 14.13 7.33 13.12
CA ALA A 220 13.95 5.91 12.82
C ALA A 220 13.87 5.07 14.12
N GLY A 221 14.73 5.36 15.08
CA GLY A 221 14.76 4.67 16.38
C GLY A 221 13.47 4.81 17.19
N ILE A 222 12.84 5.99 17.18
CA ILE A 222 11.55 6.22 17.85
C ILE A 222 10.47 5.23 17.36
N VAL A 223 10.52 4.82 16.10
CA VAL A 223 9.55 3.87 15.52
C VAL A 223 10.02 2.42 15.65
N LEU A 224 11.31 2.15 15.37
CA LEU A 224 11.83 0.79 15.33
C LEU A 224 12.02 0.17 16.73
N LEU A 225 12.46 0.95 17.72
CA LEU A 225 12.75 0.42 19.06
C LEU A 225 11.50 -0.14 19.77
N PRO A 226 10.33 0.53 19.78
CA PRO A 226 9.13 -0.06 20.37
C PRO A 226 8.73 -1.38 19.70
N VAL A 227 8.86 -1.49 18.37
CA VAL A 227 8.58 -2.71 17.64
C VAL A 227 9.56 -3.82 18.01
N LEU A 228 10.85 -3.52 18.07
CA LEU A 228 11.87 -4.48 18.47
C LEU A 228 11.62 -4.98 19.90
N ILE A 229 11.31 -4.08 20.83
CA ILE A 229 10.98 -4.44 22.22
C ILE A 229 9.75 -5.34 22.26
N TYR A 230 8.69 -5.00 21.51
CA TYR A 230 7.49 -5.84 21.40
C TYR A 230 7.83 -7.26 20.92
N LEU A 231 8.57 -7.38 19.82
CA LEU A 231 8.95 -8.68 19.25
C LEU A 231 9.81 -9.52 20.21
N LEU A 232 10.71 -8.87 20.95
CA LEU A 232 11.53 -9.53 21.96
C LEU A 232 10.67 -10.02 23.15
N CYS A 233 9.81 -9.17 23.69
CA CYS A 233 8.92 -9.51 24.81
C CYS A 233 7.92 -10.62 24.45
N GLN A 234 7.50 -10.68 23.21
CA GLN A 234 6.58 -11.73 22.71
C GLN A 234 7.29 -12.97 22.18
N HIS A 235 8.62 -13.06 22.30
CA HIS A 235 9.44 -14.15 21.73
C HIS A 235 9.19 -14.40 20.24
N ALA A 236 8.85 -13.35 19.47
CA ALA A 236 8.48 -13.40 18.05
C ALA A 236 9.57 -12.89 17.10
N LEU A 237 10.77 -12.51 17.61
CA LEU A 237 11.80 -11.90 16.78
C LEU A 237 12.36 -12.88 15.74
N GLY A 238 12.54 -14.15 16.10
CA GLY A 238 12.99 -15.18 15.15
C GLY A 238 12.00 -15.40 14.02
N ASP A 239 10.71 -15.50 14.36
CA ASP A 239 9.62 -15.63 13.38
C ASP A 239 9.52 -14.39 12.48
N PHE A 240 9.62 -13.18 13.03
CA PHE A 240 9.66 -11.95 12.25
C PHE A 240 10.82 -11.95 11.24
N VAL A 241 12.01 -12.35 11.66
CA VAL A 241 13.17 -12.42 10.75
C VAL A 241 12.93 -13.44 9.64
N TYR A 242 12.37 -14.61 9.98
CA TYR A 242 12.06 -15.62 8.97
C TYR A 242 10.94 -15.16 8.04
N ASP A 243 9.77 -14.80 8.57
CA ASP A 243 8.56 -14.49 7.79
C ASP A 243 8.74 -13.19 6.97
N TYR A 244 9.29 -12.12 7.59
CA TYR A 244 9.39 -10.81 6.93
C TYR A 244 10.68 -10.62 6.13
N ILE A 245 11.82 -11.18 6.54
CA ILE A 245 13.10 -10.93 5.85
C ILE A 245 13.47 -12.12 4.95
N LEU A 246 13.60 -13.32 5.53
CA LEU A 246 14.11 -14.47 4.79
C LEU A 246 13.12 -14.99 3.75
N PHE A 247 11.84 -15.08 4.12
CA PHE A 247 10.80 -15.51 3.20
C PHE A 247 10.65 -14.54 2.01
N ASN A 248 10.65 -13.21 2.24
CA ASN A 248 10.62 -12.24 1.15
C ASN A 248 11.85 -12.32 0.24
N LYS A 249 13.03 -12.66 0.78
CA LYS A 249 14.21 -12.93 -0.02
C LYS A 249 14.01 -14.17 -0.90
N MET A 250 13.53 -15.29 -0.34
CA MET A 250 13.21 -16.50 -1.10
C MET A 250 12.17 -16.22 -2.18
N TYR A 251 11.08 -15.52 -1.82
CA TYR A 251 10.02 -15.11 -2.75
C TYR A 251 10.55 -14.28 -3.94
N ALA A 252 11.45 -13.32 -3.69
CA ALA A 252 12.02 -12.46 -4.73
C ALA A 252 13.05 -13.15 -5.60
N THR A 253 13.69 -14.22 -5.12
CA THR A 253 14.77 -14.93 -5.83
C THR A 253 14.33 -16.26 -6.45
N ASN A 254 13.11 -16.74 -6.16
CA ASN A 254 12.59 -17.97 -6.72
C ASN A 254 12.29 -17.80 -8.22
N ALA A 255 13.12 -18.42 -9.06
CA ALA A 255 13.02 -18.34 -10.53
C ALA A 255 11.76 -19.06 -11.07
N ASP A 256 11.28 -20.09 -10.39
CA ASP A 256 10.05 -20.81 -10.77
C ASP A 256 8.82 -19.96 -10.52
N TYR A 257 8.92 -19.01 -9.58
CA TYR A 257 7.83 -18.10 -9.23
C TYR A 257 7.79 -16.83 -10.10
N ALA A 258 8.96 -16.25 -10.44
CA ALA A 258 9.06 -15.05 -11.27
C ALA A 258 10.42 -14.95 -11.98
N THR A 259 10.41 -14.93 -13.30
CA THR A 259 11.60 -14.82 -14.14
C THR A 259 12.12 -13.36 -14.21
N MET A 260 13.35 -13.19 -14.68
CA MET A 260 13.89 -11.85 -14.99
C MET A 260 13.06 -11.15 -16.08
N SER A 261 12.51 -11.89 -17.03
CA SER A 261 11.62 -11.36 -18.07
C SER A 261 10.34 -10.77 -17.46
N ASP A 262 9.73 -11.45 -16.47
CA ASP A 262 8.53 -10.95 -15.79
C ASP A 262 8.82 -9.63 -15.06
N LYS A 263 9.96 -9.56 -14.37
CA LYS A 263 10.40 -8.34 -13.66
C LYS A 263 10.59 -7.18 -14.64
N LEU A 264 11.27 -7.41 -15.76
CA LEU A 264 11.46 -6.40 -16.80
C LEU A 264 10.14 -5.97 -17.45
N HIS A 265 9.24 -6.91 -17.71
CA HIS A 265 7.92 -6.62 -18.26
C HIS A 265 7.13 -5.65 -17.35
N ILE A 266 7.15 -5.85 -16.04
CA ILE A 266 6.48 -4.97 -15.08
C ILE A 266 7.10 -3.57 -15.06
N ILE A 267 8.44 -3.49 -15.03
CA ILE A 267 9.18 -2.21 -15.07
C ILE A 267 8.79 -1.43 -16.34
N VAL A 268 8.79 -2.10 -17.50
CA VAL A 268 8.40 -1.49 -18.78
C VAL A 268 6.94 -1.05 -18.76
N ASN A 269 6.03 -1.90 -18.25
CA ASN A 269 4.61 -1.56 -18.18
C ASN A 269 4.36 -0.29 -17.36
N PHE A 270 4.96 -0.16 -16.18
CA PHE A 270 4.83 1.06 -15.39
C PHE A 270 5.55 2.26 -16.01
N SER A 271 6.72 2.05 -16.63
CA SER A 271 7.50 3.12 -17.29
C SER A 271 6.78 3.70 -18.49
N CYS A 272 6.07 2.87 -19.26
CA CYS A 272 5.34 3.27 -20.46
C CYS A 272 3.99 3.96 -20.19
N LYS A 273 3.59 4.11 -18.92
CA LYS A 273 2.38 4.89 -18.62
C LYS A 273 2.59 6.37 -18.96
N LEU A 274 1.66 6.95 -19.70
CA LEU A 274 1.76 8.34 -20.17
C LEU A 274 2.12 9.34 -19.06
N PRO A 275 1.52 9.30 -17.85
CA PRO A 275 1.90 10.22 -16.79
C PRO A 275 3.36 10.09 -16.35
N VAL A 276 3.93 8.88 -16.38
CA VAL A 276 5.35 8.64 -16.03
C VAL A 276 6.27 9.22 -17.10
N ILE A 277 5.96 8.98 -18.38
CA ILE A 277 6.72 9.52 -19.51
C ILE A 277 6.72 11.06 -19.46
N LEU A 278 5.55 11.68 -19.28
CA LEU A 278 5.44 13.14 -19.18
C LEU A 278 6.24 13.69 -18.00
N ALA A 279 6.19 13.03 -16.83
CA ALA A 279 6.99 13.42 -15.67
C ALA A 279 8.49 13.35 -15.98
N ALA A 280 8.97 12.26 -16.58
CA ALA A 280 10.37 12.10 -16.97
C ALA A 280 10.81 13.18 -17.99
N LEU A 281 9.97 13.50 -18.99
CA LEU A 281 10.23 14.56 -19.95
C LEU A 281 10.32 15.94 -19.31
N VAL A 282 9.48 16.24 -18.30
CA VAL A 282 9.57 17.48 -17.53
C VAL A 282 10.92 17.57 -16.82
N ILE A 283 11.33 16.52 -16.11
CA ILE A 283 12.63 16.53 -15.41
C ILE A 283 13.78 16.63 -16.41
N PHE A 284 13.73 15.89 -17.51
CA PHE A 284 14.74 15.96 -18.56
C PHE A 284 14.84 17.38 -19.15
N SER A 285 13.72 18.06 -19.37
CA SER A 285 13.70 19.46 -19.84
C SER A 285 14.44 20.41 -18.90
N LEU A 286 14.33 20.20 -17.57
CA LEU A 286 15.03 21.00 -16.56
C LEU A 286 16.55 20.76 -16.62
N ILE A 287 16.98 19.52 -16.89
CA ILE A 287 18.41 19.19 -17.07
C ILE A 287 18.95 19.92 -18.28
N VAL A 288 18.26 19.86 -19.42
CA VAL A 288 18.65 20.53 -20.68
C VAL A 288 18.72 22.06 -20.48
N CYS A 289 17.77 22.63 -19.75
CA CYS A 289 17.76 24.05 -19.39
C CYS A 289 18.76 24.40 -18.28
N ARG A 290 19.52 23.44 -17.78
CA ARG A 290 20.49 23.61 -16.66
C ARG A 290 19.88 24.14 -15.37
N GLU A 291 18.59 23.90 -15.13
CA GLU A 291 17.89 24.26 -13.89
C GLU A 291 18.20 23.24 -12.80
N ASN A 292 19.25 23.49 -11.98
CA ASN A 292 19.69 22.59 -10.89
C ASN A 292 19.92 21.14 -11.36
N SER A 293 20.69 20.98 -12.43
CA SER A 293 20.85 19.72 -13.18
C SER A 293 21.26 18.54 -12.30
N TRP A 294 22.12 18.77 -11.29
CA TRP A 294 22.54 17.70 -10.37
C TRP A 294 21.33 17.10 -9.61
N PHE A 295 20.47 17.95 -9.07
CA PHE A 295 19.25 17.49 -8.38
C PHE A 295 18.29 16.78 -9.35
N GLN A 296 18.12 17.32 -10.57
CA GLN A 296 17.23 16.72 -11.57
C GLN A 296 17.71 15.33 -12.02
N ILE A 297 19.02 15.14 -12.18
CA ILE A 297 19.60 13.81 -12.46
C ILE A 297 19.30 12.85 -11.30
N GLY A 298 19.51 13.27 -10.05
CA GLY A 298 19.16 12.49 -8.88
C GLY A 298 17.64 12.15 -8.82
N TYR A 299 16.80 13.09 -9.24
CA TYR A 299 15.36 12.83 -9.31
C TYR A 299 15.00 11.79 -10.38
N LEU A 300 15.66 11.80 -11.55
CA LEU A 300 15.50 10.72 -12.54
C LEU A 300 15.97 9.37 -12.00
N VAL A 301 17.07 9.34 -11.25
CA VAL A 301 17.53 8.13 -10.56
C VAL A 301 16.49 7.65 -9.55
N TYR A 302 15.86 8.57 -8.79
CA TYR A 302 14.75 8.21 -7.90
C TYR A 302 13.57 7.59 -8.65
N MET A 303 13.18 8.17 -9.80
CA MET A 303 12.12 7.61 -10.64
C MET A 303 12.48 6.20 -11.13
N ALA A 304 13.71 6.02 -11.63
CA ALA A 304 14.20 4.72 -12.10
C ALA A 304 14.24 3.66 -10.98
N VAL A 305 14.78 4.02 -9.80
CA VAL A 305 14.83 3.11 -8.65
C VAL A 305 13.43 2.73 -8.17
N SER A 306 12.47 3.68 -8.17
CA SER A 306 11.08 3.39 -7.81
C SER A 306 10.45 2.35 -8.75
N LEU A 307 10.68 2.48 -10.06
CA LEU A 307 10.18 1.53 -11.07
C LEU A 307 10.84 0.14 -10.93
N VAL A 308 12.15 0.11 -10.67
CA VAL A 308 12.87 -1.15 -10.44
C VAL A 308 12.34 -1.86 -9.20
N LEU A 309 12.15 -1.14 -8.08
CA LEU A 309 11.63 -1.72 -6.85
C LEU A 309 10.17 -2.18 -6.99
N ALA A 310 9.36 -1.50 -7.80
CA ALA A 310 8.00 -1.95 -8.13
C ALA A 310 8.00 -3.28 -8.90
N GLY A 311 8.97 -3.49 -9.79
CA GLY A 311 9.09 -4.70 -10.59
C GLY A 311 9.80 -5.88 -9.92
N MET A 312 10.40 -5.69 -8.73
CA MET A 312 11.26 -6.72 -8.10
C MET A 312 10.55 -8.04 -7.79
N SER A 313 9.24 -8.01 -7.50
CA SER A 313 8.48 -9.24 -7.21
C SER A 313 8.26 -10.12 -8.43
N GLY A 314 8.35 -9.58 -9.65
CA GLY A 314 8.03 -10.28 -10.89
C GLY A 314 6.53 -10.60 -11.06
N LYS A 315 5.66 -10.11 -10.18
CA LYS A 315 4.20 -10.28 -10.26
C LYS A 315 3.53 -8.95 -10.57
N GLN A 316 2.64 -8.95 -11.55
CA GLN A 316 1.94 -7.76 -12.02
C GLN A 316 0.67 -7.55 -11.19
N TYR A 317 0.83 -6.98 -9.98
CA TYR A 317 -0.29 -6.51 -9.18
C TYR A 317 -0.54 -5.01 -9.42
N ASN A 318 -1.81 -4.64 -9.54
CA ASN A 318 -2.19 -3.26 -9.82
C ASN A 318 -1.76 -2.29 -8.71
N HIS A 319 -1.89 -2.69 -7.45
CA HIS A 319 -1.53 -1.86 -6.29
C HIS A 319 -0.05 -1.48 -6.22
N TYR A 320 0.86 -2.23 -6.87
CA TYR A 320 2.28 -1.82 -6.98
C TYR A 320 2.45 -0.52 -7.75
N GLY A 321 1.49 -0.15 -8.60
CA GLY A 321 1.47 1.13 -9.29
C GLY A 321 1.34 2.34 -8.36
N MET A 322 0.94 2.16 -7.09
CA MET A 322 0.91 3.25 -6.12
C MET A 322 2.31 3.82 -5.83
N LEU A 323 3.38 3.01 -5.96
CA LEU A 323 4.77 3.50 -5.83
C LEU A 323 5.12 4.60 -6.84
N VAL A 324 4.40 4.64 -7.95
CA VAL A 324 4.63 5.64 -9.01
C VAL A 324 4.15 7.02 -8.58
N LEU A 325 3.11 7.12 -7.74
CA LEU A 325 2.47 8.40 -7.41
C LEU A 325 3.40 9.43 -6.75
N PRO A 326 4.23 9.07 -5.74
CA PRO A 326 5.10 10.05 -5.10
C PRO A 326 6.11 10.68 -6.06
N MET A 327 6.63 9.91 -7.03
CA MET A 327 7.60 10.43 -7.99
C MET A 327 6.98 11.35 -9.05
N LEU A 328 5.66 11.37 -9.22
CA LEU A 328 4.94 12.26 -10.12
C LEU A 328 4.69 13.65 -9.51
N ALA A 329 4.66 13.77 -8.18
CA ALA A 329 4.20 14.99 -7.51
C ALA A 329 5.03 16.23 -7.87
N TYR A 330 6.35 16.13 -7.89
CA TYR A 330 7.24 17.25 -8.24
C TYR A 330 7.20 17.61 -9.73
N PRO A 331 7.37 16.69 -10.68
CA PRO A 331 7.29 17.02 -12.12
C PRO A 331 5.99 17.73 -12.50
N TYR A 332 4.86 17.25 -11.99
CA TYR A 332 3.58 17.90 -12.26
C TYR A 332 3.43 19.26 -11.59
N ALA A 333 3.99 19.44 -10.41
CA ALA A 333 4.07 20.76 -9.77
C ALA A 333 4.85 21.77 -10.64
N ILE A 334 5.98 21.35 -11.21
CA ILE A 334 6.78 22.17 -12.13
C ILE A 334 6.03 22.46 -13.43
N LEU A 335 5.37 21.45 -14.00
CA LEU A 335 4.57 21.61 -15.20
C LEU A 335 3.51 22.69 -14.98
N PHE A 336 2.77 22.65 -13.89
CA PHE A 336 1.76 23.66 -13.56
C PHE A 336 2.33 25.02 -13.18
N ARG A 337 3.53 25.08 -12.59
CA ARG A 337 4.26 26.36 -12.43
C ARG A 337 4.49 27.04 -13.79
N LYS A 338 4.89 26.28 -14.80
CA LYS A 338 5.07 26.83 -16.17
C LYS A 338 3.74 27.30 -16.76
N PHE A 339 2.66 26.52 -16.61
CA PHE A 339 1.32 26.93 -17.07
C PHE A 339 0.79 28.17 -16.35
N GLN A 340 1.11 28.40 -15.09
CA GLN A 340 0.68 29.59 -14.33
C GLN A 340 1.18 30.88 -14.97
N GLY A 341 2.32 30.88 -15.67
CA GLY A 341 2.90 32.04 -16.37
C GLY A 341 2.41 32.24 -17.82
N VAL A 342 1.61 31.30 -18.36
CA VAL A 342 1.22 31.29 -19.77
C VAL A 342 -0.01 32.19 -19.99
N ASN A 343 0.12 33.15 -20.89
CA ASN A 343 -1.02 33.94 -21.38
C ASN A 343 -1.72 33.16 -22.51
N VAL A 344 -2.82 32.48 -22.21
CA VAL A 344 -3.56 31.61 -23.14
C VAL A 344 -3.92 32.32 -24.46
N LYS A 345 -4.20 33.62 -24.41
CA LYS A 345 -4.55 34.42 -25.62
C LYS A 345 -3.35 34.65 -26.56
N LYS A 346 -2.12 34.55 -26.05
CA LYS A 346 -0.87 34.73 -26.79
C LYS A 346 -0.09 33.42 -26.96
N SER A 347 -0.65 32.31 -26.51
CA SER A 347 0.05 31.01 -26.49
C SER A 347 -0.06 30.31 -27.82
N CYS A 348 0.95 29.52 -28.17
CA CYS A 348 0.92 28.63 -29.31
C CYS A 348 -0.29 27.70 -29.22
N PRO A 349 -1.11 27.58 -30.30
CA PRO A 349 -2.31 26.75 -30.33
C PRO A 349 -2.05 25.30 -29.88
N HIS A 350 -0.88 24.75 -30.17
CA HIS A 350 -0.49 23.40 -29.77
C HIS A 350 -0.37 23.23 -28.23
N LEU A 351 0.12 24.25 -27.50
CA LEU A 351 0.18 24.21 -26.03
C LEU A 351 -1.22 24.23 -25.42
N VAL A 352 -2.13 25.00 -26.00
CA VAL A 352 -3.52 25.06 -25.58
C VAL A 352 -4.20 23.71 -25.82
N LEU A 353 -3.98 23.11 -27.00
CA LEU A 353 -4.50 21.78 -27.35
C LEU A 353 -3.95 20.71 -26.40
N CYS A 354 -2.65 20.70 -26.11
CA CYS A 354 -2.05 19.76 -25.13
C CYS A 354 -2.69 19.91 -23.74
N GLY A 355 -2.96 21.15 -23.31
CA GLY A 355 -3.67 21.41 -22.05
C GLY A 355 -5.07 20.82 -22.02
N TYR A 356 -5.85 20.99 -23.09
CA TYR A 356 -7.20 20.41 -23.21
C TYR A 356 -7.15 18.89 -23.25
N LEU A 357 -6.21 18.28 -23.98
CA LEU A 357 -6.04 16.82 -24.01
C LEU A 357 -5.71 16.26 -22.65
N LEU A 358 -4.79 16.91 -21.90
CA LEU A 358 -4.44 16.50 -20.54
C LEU A 358 -5.65 16.56 -19.60
N ILE A 359 -6.43 17.65 -19.66
CA ILE A 359 -7.67 17.80 -18.87
C ILE A 359 -8.67 16.70 -19.25
N GLY A 360 -8.82 16.40 -20.54
CA GLY A 360 -9.71 15.35 -21.04
C GLY A 360 -9.31 13.96 -20.52
N ILE A 361 -8.01 13.64 -20.53
CA ILE A 361 -7.47 12.37 -19.99
C ILE A 361 -7.77 12.25 -18.48
N VAL A 362 -7.48 13.30 -17.71
CA VAL A 362 -7.74 13.33 -16.27
C VAL A 362 -9.22 13.14 -15.97
N PHE A 363 -10.08 13.86 -16.71
CA PHE A 363 -11.53 13.73 -16.57
C PHE A 363 -12.00 12.30 -16.86
N ALA A 364 -11.47 11.67 -17.93
CA ALA A 364 -11.80 10.29 -18.28
C ALA A 364 -11.40 9.31 -17.16
N GLN A 365 -10.22 9.47 -16.55
CA GLN A 365 -9.75 8.64 -15.45
C GLN A 365 -10.61 8.79 -14.19
N TRP A 366 -10.97 10.02 -13.82
CA TRP A 366 -11.87 10.28 -12.68
C TRP A 366 -13.29 9.76 -12.96
N ARG A 367 -13.74 9.76 -14.22
CA ARG A 367 -15.00 9.11 -14.59
C ARG A 367 -14.96 7.60 -14.33
N ILE A 368 -13.83 6.93 -14.61
CA ILE A 368 -13.67 5.50 -14.31
C ILE A 368 -13.72 5.30 -12.79
N THR A 369 -13.01 6.13 -12.01
CA THR A 369 -13.12 6.11 -10.53
C THR A 369 -14.58 6.21 -10.08
N ALA A 370 -15.36 7.14 -10.65
CA ALA A 370 -16.77 7.29 -10.32
C ALA A 370 -17.61 6.06 -10.69
N VAL A 371 -17.29 5.38 -11.81
CA VAL A 371 -17.92 4.10 -12.18
C VAL A 371 -17.59 3.00 -11.19
N ASN A 372 -16.33 2.87 -10.79
CA ASN A 372 -15.90 1.89 -9.78
C ASN A 372 -16.62 2.12 -8.43
N VAL A 373 -16.69 3.38 -8.01
CA VAL A 373 -17.44 3.77 -6.79
C VAL A 373 -18.91 3.37 -6.93
N ASN A 374 -19.55 3.72 -8.04
CA ASN A 374 -20.96 3.36 -8.27
C ASN A 374 -21.17 1.84 -8.22
N GLN A 375 -20.29 1.07 -8.87
CA GLN A 375 -20.33 -0.38 -8.83
C GLN A 375 -20.21 -0.91 -7.41
N ASN A 376 -19.26 -0.38 -6.62
CA ASN A 376 -19.07 -0.79 -5.22
C ASN A 376 -20.29 -0.45 -4.34
N LEU A 377 -20.99 0.65 -4.62
CA LEU A 377 -22.15 1.09 -3.85
C LEU A 377 -23.47 0.40 -4.27
N THR A 378 -23.57 -0.07 -5.51
CA THR A 378 -24.83 -0.57 -6.08
C THR A 378 -24.83 -2.06 -6.40
N ALA A 379 -23.70 -2.61 -6.81
CA ALA A 379 -23.59 -4.01 -7.16
C ALA A 379 -23.46 -4.87 -5.90
N GLU A 380 -24.41 -5.73 -5.68
CA GLU A 380 -24.29 -6.81 -4.72
C GLU A 380 -23.36 -7.87 -5.31
N LYS A 381 -22.10 -7.85 -4.90
CA LYS A 381 -21.19 -8.97 -5.11
C LYS A 381 -21.53 -10.02 -4.06
N TRP A 382 -22.62 -10.72 -4.27
CA TRP A 382 -23.02 -11.77 -3.37
C TRP A 382 -22.34 -13.08 -3.79
N ASP A 383 -21.44 -13.56 -2.97
CA ASP A 383 -20.94 -14.93 -3.04
C ASP A 383 -21.85 -15.79 -2.17
N LYS A 384 -22.94 -16.26 -2.78
CA LYS A 384 -23.97 -17.10 -2.10
C LYS A 384 -23.35 -18.37 -1.55
N GLU A 385 -22.36 -18.93 -2.22
CA GLU A 385 -21.68 -20.15 -1.80
C GLU A 385 -20.87 -19.89 -0.54
N LEU A 386 -20.13 -18.78 -0.52
CA LEU A 386 -19.36 -18.35 0.66
C LEU A 386 -20.26 -18.10 1.87
N ASP A 387 -21.41 -17.44 1.70
CA ASP A 387 -22.37 -17.23 2.79
C ASP A 387 -22.90 -18.55 3.35
N GLN A 388 -23.22 -19.52 2.48
CA GLN A 388 -23.66 -20.85 2.89
C GLN A 388 -22.57 -21.61 3.64
N VAL A 389 -21.31 -21.50 3.21
CA VAL A 389 -20.14 -22.07 3.91
C VAL A 389 -19.99 -21.45 5.30
N VAL A 390 -20.06 -20.13 5.39
CA VAL A 390 -19.92 -19.39 6.66
C VAL A 390 -21.05 -19.75 7.62
N GLU A 391 -22.29 -19.81 7.14
CA GLU A 391 -23.45 -20.23 7.94
C GLU A 391 -23.32 -21.66 8.43
N TYR A 392 -22.92 -22.58 7.55
CA TYR A 392 -22.69 -24.00 7.92
C TYR A 392 -21.62 -24.09 9.01
N ILE A 393 -20.50 -23.39 8.89
CA ILE A 393 -19.45 -23.38 9.90
C ILE A 393 -20.00 -22.88 11.24
N LYS A 394 -20.70 -21.74 11.26
CA LYS A 394 -21.27 -21.16 12.49
C LYS A 394 -22.27 -22.09 13.18
N THR A 395 -23.06 -22.81 12.41
CA THR A 395 -24.09 -23.71 12.93
C THR A 395 -23.51 -25.00 13.48
N ASN A 396 -22.40 -25.51 12.91
CA ASN A 396 -21.83 -26.81 13.23
C ASN A 396 -20.54 -26.72 14.09
N THR A 397 -20.13 -25.52 14.50
CA THR A 397 -18.97 -25.32 15.39
C THR A 397 -19.28 -24.30 16.46
N GLU A 398 -18.61 -24.41 17.61
CA GLU A 398 -18.62 -23.41 18.68
C GLU A 398 -17.62 -22.28 18.41
N ALA A 399 -17.69 -21.17 19.18
CA ALA A 399 -16.82 -20.02 18.99
C ALA A 399 -15.34 -20.33 19.23
N GLU A 400 -15.04 -21.25 20.11
CA GLU A 400 -13.70 -21.70 20.49
C GLU A 400 -13.13 -22.79 19.58
N ASP A 401 -13.98 -23.42 18.74
CA ASP A 401 -13.54 -24.45 17.82
C ASP A 401 -12.58 -23.87 16.76
N GLU A 402 -11.51 -24.60 16.52
CA GLU A 402 -10.60 -24.30 15.42
C GLU A 402 -11.06 -25.03 14.14
N ILE A 403 -10.95 -24.33 13.03
CA ILE A 403 -11.23 -24.87 11.69
C ILE A 403 -9.99 -24.74 10.82
N SER A 404 -9.99 -25.40 9.67
CA SER A 404 -8.96 -25.16 8.64
C SER A 404 -9.59 -24.84 7.29
N VAL A 405 -9.00 -23.88 6.56
CA VAL A 405 -9.36 -23.56 5.18
C VAL A 405 -8.15 -23.89 4.30
N TYR A 406 -8.30 -24.89 3.44
CA TYR A 406 -7.27 -25.23 2.46
C TYR A 406 -7.47 -24.39 1.21
N GLY A 407 -6.53 -23.49 0.94
CA GLY A 407 -6.60 -22.52 -0.16
C GLY A 407 -6.22 -21.10 0.29
N ASN A 408 -6.52 -20.11 -0.56
CA ASN A 408 -6.27 -18.69 -0.28
C ASN A 408 -7.58 -17.92 -0.04
N ARG A 409 -8.36 -18.34 0.98
CA ARG A 409 -9.69 -17.77 1.32
C ARG A 409 -9.83 -17.49 2.81
N SER A 410 -8.85 -16.75 3.35
CA SER A 410 -8.81 -16.35 4.77
C SER A 410 -10.05 -15.59 5.25
N VAL A 411 -10.80 -14.97 4.32
CA VAL A 411 -12.08 -14.32 4.60
C VAL A 411 -13.11 -15.26 5.28
N ILE A 412 -13.01 -16.58 5.08
CA ILE A 412 -13.86 -17.56 5.74
C ILE A 412 -13.68 -17.52 7.25
N TYR A 413 -12.44 -17.44 7.75
CA TYR A 413 -12.17 -17.27 9.19
C TYR A 413 -12.72 -15.96 9.74
N LEU A 414 -12.57 -14.89 8.96
CA LEU A 414 -13.03 -13.56 9.35
C LEU A 414 -14.56 -13.50 9.50
N LEU A 415 -15.29 -14.04 8.50
CA LEU A 415 -16.76 -14.02 8.44
C LEU A 415 -17.40 -15.06 9.35
N SER A 416 -16.79 -16.25 9.49
CA SER A 416 -17.30 -17.30 10.40
C SER A 416 -17.01 -17.02 11.86
N ASP A 417 -16.09 -16.08 12.15
CA ASP A 417 -15.58 -15.81 13.51
C ASP A 417 -14.94 -17.05 14.14
N ARG A 418 -14.16 -17.78 13.37
CA ARG A 418 -13.44 -18.97 13.82
C ARG A 418 -11.95 -18.80 13.70
N ARG A 419 -11.20 -19.53 14.51
CA ARG A 419 -9.73 -19.52 14.51
C ARG A 419 -9.19 -20.59 13.57
N SER A 420 -8.02 -20.29 12.99
CA SER A 420 -7.29 -21.30 12.23
C SER A 420 -6.60 -22.28 13.14
N ALA A 421 -6.65 -23.57 12.78
CA ALA A 421 -5.90 -24.62 13.43
C ALA A 421 -4.40 -24.60 13.11
N SER A 422 -3.96 -23.81 12.12
CA SER A 422 -2.54 -23.67 11.78
C SER A 422 -2.11 -22.21 11.74
N LYS A 423 -0.82 -21.99 12.04
CA LYS A 423 -0.13 -20.72 11.78
C LYS A 423 -0.29 -20.30 10.31
N TYR A 424 -0.33 -21.26 9.39
CA TYR A 424 -0.40 -21.06 7.93
C TYR A 424 -1.83 -21.13 7.42
N PHE A 425 -2.64 -20.15 7.76
CA PHE A 425 -4.08 -20.10 7.47
C PHE A 425 -4.43 -19.77 6.00
N TYR A 426 -3.45 -19.49 5.12
CA TYR A 426 -3.61 -19.32 3.66
C TYR A 426 -2.45 -19.97 2.88
N GLN A 427 -2.16 -21.23 3.14
CA GLN A 427 -0.94 -21.96 2.81
C GLN A 427 -0.64 -22.16 1.33
N THR A 428 -1.65 -22.27 0.44
CA THR A 428 -1.42 -22.70 -0.95
C THR A 428 -0.47 -21.80 -1.76
N PRO A 429 -0.53 -20.45 -1.69
CA PRO A 429 0.40 -19.62 -2.45
C PRO A 429 1.81 -19.54 -1.84
N ILE A 430 1.94 -19.77 -0.54
CA ILE A 430 3.21 -19.61 0.17
C ILE A 430 4.00 -20.91 0.28
N ALA A 431 3.34 -22.05 0.31
CA ALA A 431 4.00 -23.36 0.33
C ALA A 431 4.79 -23.67 -0.94
N GLN A 432 4.51 -23.00 -2.05
CA GLN A 432 5.29 -23.07 -3.28
C GLN A 432 6.68 -22.43 -3.15
N ILE A 433 6.87 -21.56 -2.16
CA ILE A 433 8.11 -20.84 -1.91
C ILE A 433 8.98 -21.62 -0.91
N ASP A 434 8.37 -22.19 0.14
CA ASP A 434 9.06 -23.01 1.13
C ASP A 434 8.20 -24.22 1.54
N ASN A 435 8.71 -25.39 1.25
CA ASN A 435 8.02 -26.67 1.50
C ASN A 435 7.78 -26.96 2.99
N LYS A 436 8.59 -26.38 3.88
CA LYS A 436 8.41 -26.48 5.34
C LYS A 436 7.05 -25.96 5.80
N ILE A 437 6.50 -24.97 5.08
CA ILE A 437 5.16 -24.43 5.35
C ILE A 437 4.08 -25.51 5.20
N LYS A 438 4.20 -26.32 4.13
CA LYS A 438 3.29 -27.44 3.88
C LYS A 438 3.42 -28.51 4.94
N GLU A 439 4.65 -28.88 5.30
CA GLU A 439 4.93 -29.90 6.31
C GLU A 439 4.35 -29.48 7.66
N GLN A 440 4.65 -28.28 8.14
CA GLN A 440 4.15 -27.76 9.41
C GLN A 440 2.63 -27.61 9.41
N TYR A 441 2.03 -27.19 8.29
CA TYR A 441 0.57 -27.12 8.17
C TYR A 441 -0.11 -28.47 8.45
N TYR A 442 0.39 -29.55 7.88
CA TYR A 442 -0.17 -30.89 8.12
C TYR A 442 0.12 -31.40 9.54
N GLU A 443 1.27 -31.08 10.13
CA GLU A 443 1.55 -31.38 11.53
C GLU A 443 0.57 -30.66 12.45
N ASP A 444 0.33 -29.36 12.25
CA ASP A 444 -0.66 -28.59 13.00
C ASP A 444 -2.07 -29.21 12.91
N LEU A 445 -2.50 -29.61 11.72
CA LEU A 445 -3.81 -30.24 11.52
C LEU A 445 -3.91 -31.61 12.22
N LYS A 446 -2.83 -32.39 12.21
CA LYS A 446 -2.76 -33.69 12.88
C LYS A 446 -2.83 -33.57 14.41
N GLU A 447 -2.14 -32.54 14.95
CA GLU A 447 -2.09 -32.27 16.38
C GLU A 447 -3.44 -31.71 16.88
N LYS A 448 -3.94 -30.65 16.22
CA LYS A 448 -5.11 -29.89 16.70
C LYS A 448 -6.45 -30.48 16.28
N LYS A 449 -6.48 -31.32 15.24
CA LYS A 449 -7.67 -31.99 14.73
C LYS A 449 -8.86 -31.04 14.58
N PRO A 450 -8.78 -30.05 13.65
CA PRO A 450 -9.84 -29.06 13.48
C PRO A 450 -11.18 -29.73 13.23
N LYS A 451 -12.26 -29.19 13.81
CA LYS A 451 -13.60 -29.76 13.73
C LYS A 451 -14.13 -29.80 12.28
N LEU A 452 -13.77 -28.77 11.48
CA LEU A 452 -14.07 -28.71 10.06
C LEU A 452 -12.84 -28.33 9.26
N ILE A 453 -12.69 -28.96 8.08
CA ILE A 453 -11.71 -28.55 7.06
C ILE A 453 -12.48 -28.16 5.82
N VAL A 454 -12.29 -26.92 5.34
CA VAL A 454 -12.94 -26.39 4.14
C VAL A 454 -11.93 -26.35 3.01
N LEU A 455 -12.17 -27.07 1.92
CA LEU A 455 -11.42 -26.93 0.68
C LEU A 455 -12.00 -25.76 -0.11
N ALA A 456 -11.21 -24.70 -0.26
CA ALA A 456 -11.56 -23.47 -1.00
C ALA A 456 -10.82 -23.39 -2.35
N THR A 457 -10.29 -24.52 -2.83
CA THR A 457 -9.65 -24.70 -4.14
C THR A 457 -9.94 -26.08 -4.65
N GLN A 458 -9.95 -26.25 -5.99
CA GLN A 458 -10.12 -27.55 -6.64
C GLN A 458 -8.84 -28.06 -7.29
N THR A 459 -7.76 -27.29 -7.24
CA THR A 459 -6.47 -27.67 -7.83
C THR A 459 -5.41 -27.84 -6.75
N GLY A 460 -4.51 -28.81 -6.94
CA GLY A 460 -3.45 -29.13 -5.98
C GLY A 460 -4.00 -29.66 -4.65
N VAL A 461 -5.06 -30.46 -4.74
CA VAL A 461 -5.78 -31.00 -3.56
C VAL A 461 -5.36 -32.44 -3.21
N GLU A 462 -4.45 -33.05 -3.96
CA GLU A 462 -4.06 -34.45 -3.82
C GLU A 462 -3.59 -34.74 -2.40
N ASP A 463 -2.64 -33.97 -1.90
CA ASP A 463 -2.05 -34.16 -0.57
C ASP A 463 -3.07 -33.96 0.56
N ILE A 464 -3.97 -32.96 0.44
CA ILE A 464 -5.00 -32.74 1.47
C ILE A 464 -6.06 -33.84 1.44
N MET A 465 -6.39 -34.39 0.27
CA MET A 465 -7.33 -35.51 0.14
C MET A 465 -6.77 -36.76 0.79
N ASP A 466 -5.49 -37.05 0.59
CA ASP A 466 -4.81 -38.17 1.27
C ASP A 466 -4.80 -37.94 2.79
N PHE A 467 -4.48 -36.73 3.25
CA PHE A 467 -4.55 -36.40 4.67
C PHE A 467 -5.94 -36.62 5.26
N LEU A 468 -7.00 -36.13 4.60
CA LEU A 468 -8.39 -36.28 5.04
C LEU A 468 -8.78 -37.74 5.17
N SER A 469 -8.45 -38.54 4.16
CA SER A 469 -8.73 -39.98 4.13
C SER A 469 -8.06 -40.73 5.28
N VAL A 470 -6.73 -40.49 5.47
CA VAL A 470 -5.94 -41.18 6.52
C VAL A 470 -6.38 -40.78 7.92
N ASN A 471 -6.82 -39.54 8.13
CA ASN A 471 -7.22 -39.04 9.45
C ASN A 471 -8.74 -39.13 9.73
N GLY A 472 -9.50 -39.82 8.89
CA GLY A 472 -10.91 -40.16 9.14
C GLY A 472 -11.92 -39.03 8.87
N TYR A 473 -11.50 -37.95 8.21
CA TYR A 473 -12.41 -36.88 7.78
C TYR A 473 -13.28 -37.37 6.60
N LYS A 474 -14.56 -37.06 6.65
CA LYS A 474 -15.52 -37.34 5.58
C LYS A 474 -16.13 -36.06 5.05
N GLN A 475 -16.46 -36.04 3.77
CA GLN A 475 -17.19 -34.90 3.21
C GLN A 475 -18.59 -34.87 3.84
N VAL A 476 -18.87 -33.77 4.55
CA VAL A 476 -20.13 -33.54 5.26
C VAL A 476 -21.05 -32.58 4.51
N LYS A 477 -20.48 -31.70 3.68
CA LYS A 477 -21.24 -30.73 2.90
C LYS A 477 -20.46 -30.23 1.68
N GLU A 478 -21.21 -29.71 0.70
CA GLU A 478 -20.68 -29.08 -0.51
C GLU A 478 -21.55 -27.88 -0.88
N TYR A 479 -20.89 -26.77 -1.26
CA TYR A 479 -21.52 -25.55 -1.76
C TYR A 479 -20.69 -25.03 -2.94
N GLY A 480 -21.15 -25.34 -4.16
CA GLY A 480 -20.44 -24.96 -5.38
C GLY A 480 -18.99 -25.44 -5.42
N SER A 481 -18.05 -24.51 -5.35
CA SER A 481 -16.61 -24.81 -5.35
C SER A 481 -16.04 -25.18 -3.98
N TYR A 482 -16.81 -25.09 -2.91
CA TYR A 482 -16.37 -25.36 -1.54
C TYR A 482 -16.80 -26.74 -1.07
N HIS A 483 -15.85 -27.55 -0.60
CA HIS A 483 -16.10 -28.86 0.00
C HIS A 483 -15.73 -28.83 1.48
N ILE A 484 -16.64 -29.23 2.35
CA ILE A 484 -16.49 -29.24 3.80
C ILE A 484 -16.33 -30.64 4.31
N TYR A 485 -15.28 -30.88 5.07
CA TYR A 485 -14.97 -32.17 5.69
C TYR A 485 -15.05 -32.04 7.21
N GLY A 486 -15.57 -33.07 7.87
CA GLY A 486 -15.68 -33.23 9.32
C GLY A 486 -15.47 -34.68 9.73
N TYR A 487 -15.38 -34.92 11.04
CA TYR A 487 -15.33 -36.28 11.59
C TYR A 487 -16.68 -36.94 11.54
#